data_529cb008fe7c28533af46f2ba3f88523
#
_entry.id   529cb008fe7c28533af46f2ba3f88523
#
_cell.length_a   1.000
_cell.length_b   1.000
_cell.length_c   1.000
_cell.angle_alpha   90.00
_cell.angle_beta   90.00
_cell.angle_gamma   90.00
#
_symmetry.space_group_name_H-M   'P 1'
#
loop_
_entity.id
_entity.type
_entity.pdbx_description
1 polymer ?
#
loop_
_entity_poly.entity_id
_entity_poly.type
_entity_poly.pdbx_seq_one_letter_code
_entity_poly.pdbx_strand_id
1 'polypeptide(L)'
;ALAEGFPGVAKAQVLDVNDCKNIRYYQVNMAVAPDGGDLPSTILKRDLAEYLESRKVITVEINLFDPVYRPVSIDAEVYAYAGEDLDLIRSRVEQALADFFAFEHMTFGAPVHYSDLVALLDGVRGVSHVRMYTPIQDVDIRAGQIAALGQVNLDVRRAS
;
A
#
# COMPACT_ATOMS: atom_id res chain seq x y z
N ALA A 1 14.56 9.21 -3.57
CA ALA A 1 14.50 10.65 -3.68
C ALA A 1 14.96 11.32 -2.39
N LEU A 2 15.08 12.65 -2.42
CA LEU A 2 15.64 13.43 -1.32
C LEU A 2 14.85 13.28 -0.01
N ALA A 3 13.50 13.23 -0.09
CA ALA A 3 12.65 13.09 1.08
C ALA A 3 12.81 11.71 1.75
N GLU A 4 12.99 10.66 0.98
CA GLU A 4 13.18 9.30 1.48
C GLU A 4 14.51 9.12 2.20
N GLY A 5 15.48 10.01 1.95
CA GLY A 5 16.73 10.03 2.68
C GLY A 5 16.65 10.66 4.07
N PHE A 6 15.52 11.27 4.44
CA PHE A 6 15.33 11.90 5.73
C PHE A 6 14.92 10.85 6.79
N PRO A 7 15.53 10.88 7.99
CA PRO A 7 15.19 9.93 9.05
C PRO A 7 13.70 10.00 9.42
N GLY A 8 13.04 8.84 9.48
CA GLY A 8 11.61 8.74 9.80
C GLY A 8 10.69 8.73 8.59
N VAL A 9 11.21 8.97 7.38
CA VAL A 9 10.44 8.89 6.13
C VAL A 9 10.74 7.57 5.43
N ALA A 10 9.73 6.71 5.32
CA ALA A 10 9.85 5.45 4.60
C ALA A 10 9.58 5.61 3.11
N LYS A 11 8.55 6.39 2.76
CA LYS A 11 8.08 6.54 1.39
C LYS A 11 7.64 7.97 1.12
N ALA A 12 7.90 8.44 -0.10
CA ALA A 12 7.44 9.74 -0.57
C ALA A 12 7.08 9.67 -2.04
N GLN A 13 6.06 10.42 -2.45
CA GLN A 13 5.64 10.53 -3.84
C GLN A 13 5.25 11.96 -4.17
N VAL A 14 5.77 12.47 -5.29
CA VAL A 14 5.31 13.73 -5.85
C VAL A 14 3.94 13.51 -6.51
N LEU A 15 2.93 14.24 -6.04
CA LEU A 15 1.56 14.13 -6.53
C LEU A 15 1.36 14.93 -7.80
N ASP A 16 1.76 16.20 -7.77
CA ASP A 16 1.70 17.10 -8.91
C ASP A 16 2.69 18.24 -8.75
N VAL A 17 2.95 18.91 -9.85
CA VAL A 17 3.76 20.12 -9.90
C VAL A 17 2.94 21.19 -10.58
N ASN A 18 2.58 22.24 -9.86
CA ASN A 18 1.80 23.34 -10.38
C ASN A 18 2.69 24.56 -10.70
N ASP A 19 2.50 25.10 -11.89
CA ASP A 19 3.12 26.37 -12.31
C ASP A 19 2.16 27.52 -11.98
N CYS A 20 2.53 28.31 -10.97
CA CYS A 20 1.77 29.52 -10.63
C CYS A 20 2.14 30.64 -11.62
N LYS A 21 1.35 30.76 -12.67
CA LYS A 21 1.62 31.65 -13.81
C LYS A 21 1.86 33.14 -13.48
N ASN A 22 1.41 33.59 -12.32
CA ASN A 22 1.54 35.00 -11.92
C ASN A 22 2.67 35.28 -10.91
N ILE A 23 3.24 34.23 -10.35
CA ILE A 23 4.34 34.32 -9.39
C ILE A 23 5.33 33.24 -9.83
N ARG A 24 6.41 33.52 -10.35
CA ARG A 24 7.44 32.58 -10.88
C ARG A 24 7.85 31.47 -9.88
N TYR A 25 6.85 30.83 -9.24
CA TYR A 25 7.04 29.73 -8.30
C TYR A 25 6.38 28.46 -8.83
N TYR A 26 7.05 27.34 -8.63
CA TYR A 26 6.47 26.01 -8.84
C TYR A 26 6.05 25.45 -7.49
N GLN A 27 4.82 24.96 -7.41
CA GLN A 27 4.37 24.21 -6.25
C GLN A 27 4.54 22.71 -6.50
N VAL A 28 5.25 22.06 -5.59
CA VAL A 28 5.40 20.59 -5.60
C VAL A 28 4.59 20.04 -4.44
N ASN A 29 3.59 19.25 -4.76
CA ASN A 29 2.77 18.56 -3.76
C ASN A 29 3.30 17.14 -3.60
N MET A 30 3.58 16.74 -2.38
CA MET A 30 4.23 15.46 -2.07
C MET A 30 3.50 14.75 -0.95
N ALA A 31 3.15 13.48 -1.18
CA ALA A 31 2.66 12.60 -0.11
C ALA A 31 3.84 11.91 0.57
N VAL A 32 3.80 11.81 1.89
CA VAL A 32 4.89 11.26 2.70
C VAL A 32 4.32 10.23 3.68
N ALA A 33 4.91 9.05 3.69
CA ALA A 33 4.59 8.00 4.65
C ALA A 33 5.76 7.79 5.62
N PRO A 34 5.51 7.74 6.93
CA PRO A 34 6.56 7.53 7.92
C PRO A 34 7.00 6.08 7.99
N ASP A 35 8.11 5.84 8.69
CA ASP A 35 8.57 4.49 8.97
C ASP A 35 7.48 3.68 9.71
N GLY A 36 7.26 2.45 9.27
CA GLY A 36 6.23 1.57 9.81
C GLY A 36 4.81 1.84 9.32
N GLY A 37 4.61 2.84 8.49
CA GLY A 37 3.28 3.21 7.97
C GLY A 37 2.54 4.20 8.86
N ASP A 38 1.22 4.30 8.67
CA ASP A 38 0.36 5.25 9.35
C ASP A 38 0.54 6.70 8.87
N LEU A 39 0.14 7.67 9.65
CA LEU A 39 0.22 9.09 9.28
C LEU A 39 1.47 9.74 9.86
N PRO A 40 2.15 10.62 9.09
CA PRO A 40 3.31 11.34 9.61
C PRO A 40 2.90 12.31 10.73
N SER A 41 3.73 12.38 11.77
CA SER A 41 3.50 13.32 12.85
C SER A 41 3.70 14.77 12.37
N THR A 42 3.11 15.72 13.10
CA THR A 42 3.31 17.15 12.81
C THR A 42 4.78 17.54 12.92
N ILE A 43 5.51 16.95 13.88
CA ILE A 43 6.94 17.19 14.05
C ILE A 43 7.73 16.66 12.85
N LEU A 44 7.44 15.46 12.40
CA LEU A 44 8.10 14.86 11.22
C LEU A 44 7.87 15.72 9.97
N LYS A 45 6.62 16.15 9.73
CA LYS A 45 6.29 17.01 8.58
C LYS A 45 7.04 18.34 8.65
N ARG A 46 7.08 18.97 9.83
CA ARG A 46 7.82 20.22 10.02
C ARG A 46 9.31 20.04 9.77
N ASP A 47 9.93 19.03 10.36
CA ASP A 47 11.36 18.80 10.24
C ASP A 47 11.75 18.44 8.81
N LEU A 48 10.90 17.63 8.13
CA LEU A 48 11.10 17.31 6.72
C LEU A 48 10.94 18.56 5.84
N ALA A 49 9.95 19.40 6.12
CA ALA A 49 9.74 20.64 5.38
C ALA A 49 10.98 21.56 5.49
N GLU A 50 11.56 21.71 6.67
CA GLU A 50 12.78 22.48 6.88
C GLU A 50 13.96 21.86 6.13
N TYR A 51 14.11 20.55 6.16
CA TYR A 51 15.16 19.83 5.46
C TYR A 51 15.06 20.03 3.94
N LEU A 52 13.87 19.89 3.36
CA LEU A 52 13.64 20.09 1.94
C LEU A 52 13.79 21.56 1.53
N GLU A 53 13.34 22.48 2.39
CA GLU A 53 13.46 23.92 2.17
C GLU A 53 14.93 24.33 2.02
N SER A 54 15.83 23.75 2.80
CA SER A 54 17.26 24.05 2.74
C SER A 54 17.94 23.51 1.49
N ARG A 55 17.30 22.58 0.75
CA ARG A 55 17.89 21.89 -0.41
C ARG A 55 17.16 22.14 -1.72
N LYS A 56 16.01 22.81 -1.67
CA LYS A 56 15.24 23.11 -2.89
C LYS A 56 15.78 24.33 -3.63
N VAL A 57 15.33 24.50 -4.87
CA VAL A 57 15.50 25.72 -5.62
C VAL A 57 14.57 26.81 -5.05
N ILE A 58 15.06 28.06 -4.97
CA ILE A 58 14.31 29.18 -4.36
C ILE A 58 12.90 29.37 -4.93
N THR A 59 12.71 29.06 -6.22
CA THR A 59 11.43 29.23 -6.91
C THR A 59 10.44 28.06 -6.72
N VAL A 60 10.77 27.09 -5.87
CA VAL A 60 9.94 25.92 -5.61
C VAL A 60 9.33 26.00 -4.23
N GLU A 61 8.01 25.84 -4.14
CA GLU A 61 7.26 25.67 -2.89
C GLU A 61 6.90 24.20 -2.73
N ILE A 62 7.18 23.63 -1.57
CA ILE A 62 6.91 22.22 -1.28
C ILE A 62 5.78 22.11 -0.27
N ASN A 63 4.72 21.40 -0.62
CA ASN A 63 3.61 21.09 0.27
C ASN A 63 3.62 19.59 0.59
N LEU A 64 3.57 19.26 1.87
CA LEU A 64 3.56 17.89 2.36
C LEU A 64 2.13 17.46 2.71
N PHE A 65 1.74 16.27 2.25
CA PHE A 65 0.43 15.69 2.49
C PHE A 65 0.55 14.35 3.20
N ASP A 66 -0.48 14.02 3.97
CA ASP A 66 -0.60 12.71 4.58
C ASP A 66 -0.91 11.65 3.51
N PRO A 67 -0.40 10.42 3.68
CA PRO A 67 -0.77 9.32 2.79
C PRO A 67 -2.22 8.92 3.00
N VAL A 68 -2.87 8.42 1.97
CA VAL A 68 -4.19 7.80 2.06
C VAL A 68 -4.02 6.29 1.90
N TYR A 69 -4.39 5.54 2.93
CA TYR A 69 -4.37 4.08 2.89
C TYR A 69 -5.69 3.59 2.31
N ARG A 70 -5.61 2.93 1.15
CA ARG A 70 -6.78 2.37 0.48
C ARG A 70 -6.95 0.91 0.88
N PRO A 71 -7.99 0.57 1.65
CA PRO A 71 -8.22 -0.81 2.04
C PRO A 71 -8.68 -1.65 0.85
N VAL A 72 -8.10 -2.82 0.71
CA VAL A 72 -8.48 -3.83 -0.27
C VAL A 72 -9.12 -4.99 0.48
N SER A 73 -10.42 -5.15 0.30
CA SER A 73 -11.17 -6.24 0.94
C SER A 73 -11.03 -7.53 0.14
N ILE A 74 -10.89 -8.63 0.85
CA ILE A 74 -10.72 -9.96 0.26
C ILE A 74 -11.92 -10.83 0.66
N ASP A 75 -12.59 -11.41 -0.33
CA ASP A 75 -13.64 -12.39 -0.15
C ASP A 75 -13.35 -13.57 -1.08
N ALA A 76 -13.08 -14.73 -0.51
CA ALA A 76 -12.65 -15.89 -1.28
C ALA A 76 -13.08 -17.21 -0.63
N GLU A 77 -13.34 -18.21 -1.46
CA GLU A 77 -13.41 -19.61 -1.06
C GLU A 77 -12.03 -20.24 -1.28
N VAL A 78 -11.51 -20.88 -0.26
CA VAL A 78 -10.24 -21.59 -0.30
C VAL A 78 -10.50 -23.08 -0.14
N TYR A 79 -10.04 -23.87 -1.11
CA TYR A 79 -10.22 -25.31 -1.11
C TYR A 79 -8.92 -25.99 -0.74
N ALA A 80 -8.92 -26.69 0.39
CA ALA A 80 -7.75 -27.41 0.90
C ALA A 80 -7.74 -28.85 0.39
N TYR A 81 -6.54 -29.41 0.26
CA TYR A 81 -6.39 -30.84 -0.04
C TYR A 81 -6.95 -31.70 1.09
N ALA A 82 -7.33 -32.94 0.74
CA ALA A 82 -7.79 -33.91 1.71
C ALA A 82 -6.74 -34.17 2.78
N GLY A 83 -7.16 -34.24 4.04
CA GLY A 83 -6.26 -34.49 5.17
C GLY A 83 -5.65 -33.22 5.77
N GLU A 84 -5.83 -32.05 5.16
CA GLU A 84 -5.34 -30.80 5.72
C GLU A 84 -6.26 -30.29 6.84
N ASP A 85 -5.65 -29.61 7.81
CA ASP A 85 -6.38 -28.91 8.87
C ASP A 85 -6.89 -27.56 8.34
N LEU A 86 -8.20 -27.39 8.29
CA LEU A 86 -8.82 -26.19 7.72
C LEU A 86 -8.48 -24.92 8.50
N ASP A 87 -8.35 -25.02 9.83
CA ASP A 87 -7.98 -23.87 10.65
C ASP A 87 -6.53 -23.45 10.40
N LEU A 88 -5.65 -24.41 10.20
CA LEU A 88 -4.26 -24.15 9.83
C LEU A 88 -4.16 -23.51 8.44
N ILE A 89 -4.94 -23.99 7.48
CA ILE A 89 -5.00 -23.39 6.14
C ILE A 89 -5.49 -21.95 6.21
N ARG A 90 -6.56 -21.69 6.99
CA ARG A 90 -7.06 -20.33 7.21
C ARG A 90 -5.95 -19.41 7.73
N SER A 91 -5.24 -19.86 8.78
CA SER A 91 -4.14 -19.08 9.37
C SER A 91 -3.03 -18.80 8.36
N ARG A 92 -2.68 -19.77 7.53
CA ARG A 92 -1.65 -19.61 6.49
C ARG A 92 -2.07 -18.59 5.42
N VAL A 93 -3.33 -18.64 5.01
CA VAL A 93 -3.88 -17.70 4.02
C VAL A 93 -3.94 -16.29 4.60
N GLU A 94 -4.41 -16.15 5.83
CA GLU A 94 -4.44 -14.84 6.51
C GLU A 94 -3.04 -14.25 6.66
N GLN A 95 -2.07 -15.09 7.03
CA GLN A 95 -0.68 -14.64 7.15
C GLN A 95 -0.09 -14.24 5.79
N ALA A 96 -0.38 -15.00 4.74
CA ALA A 96 0.07 -14.66 3.38
C ALA A 96 -0.49 -13.32 2.92
N LEU A 97 -1.76 -13.06 3.20
CA LEU A 97 -2.39 -11.77 2.89
C LEU A 97 -1.77 -10.63 3.71
N ALA A 98 -1.56 -10.84 5.01
CA ALA A 98 -0.93 -9.85 5.86
C ALA A 98 0.48 -9.50 5.38
N ASP A 99 1.27 -10.47 4.98
CA ASP A 99 2.62 -10.27 4.46
C ASP A 99 2.60 -9.56 3.10
N PHE A 100 1.67 -9.93 2.22
CA PHE A 100 1.52 -9.28 0.91
C PHE A 100 1.20 -7.80 1.03
N PHE A 101 0.27 -7.44 1.92
CA PHE A 101 -0.14 -6.07 2.14
C PHE A 101 0.67 -5.35 3.21
N ALA A 102 1.74 -5.93 3.71
CA ALA A 102 2.62 -5.27 4.67
C ALA A 102 3.12 -3.94 4.09
N PHE A 103 3.16 -2.92 4.92
CA PHE A 103 3.55 -1.57 4.50
C PHE A 103 4.87 -1.55 3.72
N GLU A 104 5.84 -2.37 4.12
CA GLU A 104 7.15 -2.47 3.49
C GLU A 104 7.07 -2.93 2.03
N HIS A 105 6.04 -3.68 1.67
CA HIS A 105 5.86 -4.25 0.33
C HIS A 105 4.99 -3.38 -0.59
N MET A 106 4.30 -2.37 -0.02
CA MET A 106 3.40 -1.51 -0.78
C MET A 106 4.09 -0.23 -1.20
N THR A 107 3.68 0.32 -2.33
CA THR A 107 4.21 1.58 -2.88
C THR A 107 3.08 2.54 -3.19
N PHE A 108 3.37 3.84 -3.12
CA PHE A 108 2.42 4.86 -3.55
C PHE A 108 1.99 4.65 -5.00
N GLY A 109 0.67 4.66 -5.24
CA GLY A 109 0.09 4.61 -6.57
C GLY A 109 0.25 3.29 -7.31
N ALA A 110 0.80 2.27 -6.67
CA ALA A 110 0.97 0.95 -7.28
C ALA A 110 -0.33 0.15 -7.20
N PRO A 111 -0.93 -0.25 -8.33
CA PRO A 111 -2.16 -1.03 -8.32
C PRO A 111 -1.94 -2.41 -7.72
N VAL A 112 -3.02 -2.99 -7.19
CA VAL A 112 -3.03 -4.38 -6.73
C VAL A 112 -3.61 -5.23 -7.85
N HIS A 113 -2.80 -6.11 -8.41
CA HIS A 113 -3.24 -6.96 -9.52
C HIS A 113 -4.02 -8.17 -9.00
N TYR A 114 -5.17 -8.41 -9.60
CA TYR A 114 -6.01 -9.56 -9.31
C TYR A 114 -5.25 -10.89 -9.44
N SER A 115 -4.45 -11.01 -10.51
CA SER A 115 -3.67 -12.21 -10.76
C SER A 115 -2.63 -12.50 -9.67
N ASP A 116 -2.04 -11.46 -9.09
CA ASP A 116 -1.08 -11.61 -7.99
C ASP A 116 -1.75 -12.14 -6.74
N LEU A 117 -2.97 -11.67 -6.45
CA LEU A 117 -3.75 -12.15 -5.30
C LEU A 117 -4.15 -13.62 -5.47
N VAL A 118 -4.64 -13.98 -6.64
CA VAL A 118 -4.99 -15.38 -6.94
C VAL A 118 -3.77 -16.28 -6.83
N ALA A 119 -2.64 -15.89 -7.43
CA ALA A 119 -1.41 -16.66 -7.36
C ALA A 119 -0.90 -16.79 -5.91
N LEU A 120 -1.01 -15.73 -5.12
CA LEU A 120 -0.63 -15.74 -3.70
C LEU A 120 -1.41 -16.79 -2.92
N LEU A 121 -2.74 -16.78 -3.04
CA LEU A 121 -3.60 -17.69 -2.31
C LEU A 121 -3.47 -19.13 -2.81
N ASP A 122 -3.37 -19.29 -4.12
CA ASP A 122 -3.21 -20.60 -4.76
C ASP A 122 -1.87 -21.26 -4.41
N GLY A 123 -0.87 -20.44 -4.13
CA GLY A 123 0.47 -20.89 -3.74
C GLY A 123 0.64 -21.21 -2.25
N VAL A 124 -0.38 -20.99 -1.42
CA VAL A 124 -0.31 -21.34 0.00
C VAL A 124 -0.27 -22.86 0.17
N ARG A 125 0.64 -23.33 1.02
CA ARG A 125 0.83 -24.76 1.24
C ARG A 125 -0.45 -25.41 1.78
N GLY A 126 -0.91 -26.45 1.14
CA GLY A 126 -2.12 -27.19 1.49
C GLY A 126 -3.38 -26.71 0.76
N VAL A 127 -3.29 -25.64 0.01
CA VAL A 127 -4.39 -25.12 -0.81
C VAL A 127 -4.39 -25.83 -2.17
N SER A 128 -5.53 -26.43 -2.52
CA SER A 128 -5.75 -27.05 -3.83
C SER A 128 -6.06 -26.01 -4.89
N HIS A 129 -7.03 -25.16 -4.63
CA HIS A 129 -7.44 -24.06 -5.51
C HIS A 129 -8.24 -23.03 -4.73
N VAL A 130 -8.43 -21.86 -5.35
CA VAL A 130 -9.10 -20.70 -4.75
C VAL A 130 -10.14 -20.17 -5.72
N ARG A 131 -11.27 -19.73 -5.17
CA ARG A 131 -12.27 -18.96 -5.91
C ARG A 131 -12.39 -17.58 -5.29
N MET A 132 -11.99 -16.56 -6.03
CA MET A 132 -11.99 -15.18 -5.56
C MET A 132 -13.30 -14.49 -5.94
N TYR A 133 -13.98 -13.93 -4.95
CA TYR A 133 -15.19 -13.13 -5.18
C TYR A 133 -14.92 -11.64 -5.15
N THR A 134 -13.99 -11.21 -4.33
CA THR A 134 -13.57 -9.80 -4.22
C THR A 134 -12.07 -9.74 -3.90
N PRO A 135 -11.28 -8.96 -4.63
CA PRO A 135 -11.62 -8.27 -5.87
C PRO A 135 -11.75 -9.24 -7.06
N ILE A 136 -12.49 -8.86 -8.10
CA ILE A 136 -12.63 -9.64 -9.32
C ILE A 136 -11.83 -9.04 -10.50
N GLN A 137 -11.13 -7.97 -10.23
CA GLN A 137 -10.29 -7.26 -11.20
C GLN A 137 -9.20 -6.52 -10.44
N ASP A 138 -8.24 -5.96 -11.17
CA ASP A 138 -7.19 -5.17 -10.58
C ASP A 138 -7.77 -3.99 -9.80
N VAL A 139 -7.16 -3.68 -8.67
CA VAL A 139 -7.57 -2.56 -7.82
C VAL A 139 -6.69 -1.36 -8.12
N ASP A 140 -7.29 -0.30 -8.63
CA ASP A 140 -6.59 0.94 -8.92
C ASP A 140 -6.22 1.68 -7.63
N ILE A 141 -4.98 2.08 -7.55
CA ILE A 141 -4.46 2.89 -6.44
C ILE A 141 -4.01 4.22 -7.05
N ARG A 142 -4.61 5.30 -6.57
CA ARG A 142 -4.31 6.65 -7.08
C ARG A 142 -3.01 7.20 -6.50
N ALA A 143 -2.50 8.26 -7.11
CA ALA A 143 -1.36 9.00 -6.56
C ALA A 143 -1.65 9.45 -5.12
N GLY A 144 -0.68 9.32 -4.24
CA GLY A 144 -0.84 9.63 -2.82
C GLY A 144 -1.53 8.54 -2.00
N GLN A 145 -1.98 7.47 -2.64
CA GLN A 145 -2.60 6.33 -1.97
C GLN A 145 -1.63 5.15 -1.89
N ILE A 146 -1.74 4.39 -0.81
CA ILE A 146 -1.02 3.13 -0.61
C ILE A 146 -2.06 2.05 -0.32
N ALA A 147 -1.95 0.90 -0.99
CA ALA A 147 -2.83 -0.23 -0.71
C ALA A 147 -2.60 -0.78 0.71
N ALA A 148 -3.66 -1.17 1.37
CA ALA A 148 -3.63 -1.81 2.67
C ALA A 148 -4.65 -2.95 2.72
N LEU A 149 -4.41 -3.92 3.58
CA LEU A 149 -5.37 -5.01 3.76
C LEU A 149 -6.62 -4.48 4.45
N GLY A 150 -7.77 -4.70 3.81
CA GLY A 150 -9.07 -4.38 4.35
C GLY A 150 -9.70 -5.56 5.10
N GLN A 151 -11.01 -5.70 4.94
CA GLN A 151 -11.74 -6.79 5.54
C GLN A 151 -11.46 -8.11 4.80
N VAL A 152 -11.26 -9.20 5.55
CA VAL A 152 -10.94 -10.52 4.98
C VAL A 152 -12.05 -11.49 5.37
N ASN A 153 -12.74 -12.01 4.34
CA ASN A 153 -13.74 -13.06 4.49
C ASN A 153 -13.24 -14.30 3.74
N LEU A 154 -12.91 -15.34 4.48
CA LEU A 154 -12.42 -16.59 3.91
C LEU A 154 -13.39 -17.73 4.29
N ASP A 155 -13.85 -18.45 3.27
CA ASP A 155 -14.58 -19.70 3.44
C ASP A 155 -13.63 -20.84 3.07
N VAL A 156 -13.08 -21.50 4.07
CA VAL A 156 -12.12 -22.59 3.88
C VAL A 156 -12.86 -23.90 3.86
N ARG A 157 -12.76 -24.61 2.75
CA ARG A 157 -13.44 -25.89 2.51
C ARG A 157 -12.46 -26.96 2.04
N ARG A 158 -12.88 -28.20 2.08
CA ARG A 158 -12.11 -29.29 1.49
C ARG A 158 -12.44 -29.42 0.00
N ALA A 159 -11.42 -29.64 -0.79
CA ALA A 159 -11.58 -29.95 -2.20
C ALA A 159 -12.25 -31.33 -2.34
N SER A 160 -13.20 -31.43 -3.23
CA SER A 160 -13.87 -32.69 -3.56
C SER A 160 -13.10 -33.51 -4.57
#